data_296c6b547286228b96be8eb28881adfd
#
_entry.id   296c6b547286228b96be8eb28881adfd
#
_cell.length_a   1.000
_cell.length_b   1.000
_cell.length_c   1.000
_cell.angle_alpha   90.00
_cell.angle_beta   90.00
_cell.angle_gamma   90.00
#
_symmetry.space_group_name_H-M   'P 1'
#
loop_
_entity.id
_entity.type
_entity.pdbx_description
1 polymer ?
#
loop_
_entity_poly.entity_id
_entity_poly.type
_entity_poly.pdbx_seq_one_letter_code
_entity_poly.pdbx_strand_id
1 'polypeptide(L)'
;EIEALGGHITKLTVRQDNNIPKYLHDLRAFFTAHPEYKVIHGHYSGFGMFYNAVARRCGVPVRAGHSHNTAYEHNLVGQLDRLMSSRFDHDLTHRFACSQRAGEMLYGKHPFTVLPNGIMTDVFALHDPAARAFLRAELGVQEGEILFGHVGRFCEQKNHAGLLRIFAGVSRRMPNARLVLIGTGELVDSTRALAQELNLSDRVIFAGVRKDMAALYHAMDVFLLPSLFEGLPVVLVEAQAAGLPC
;
A
#
# COMPACT_ATOMS: atom_id res chain seq x y z
N GLU A 1 4.57 -9.71 -14.81
CA GLU A 1 5.38 -8.50 -15.12
C GLU A 1 6.85 -8.73 -14.72
N ILE A 2 7.18 -9.05 -13.47
CA ILE A 2 8.58 -9.27 -13.01
C ILE A 2 9.29 -10.33 -13.88
N GLU A 3 8.65 -11.48 -14.10
CA GLU A 3 9.23 -12.58 -14.90
C GLU A 3 9.36 -12.21 -16.38
N ALA A 4 8.41 -11.42 -16.91
CA ALA A 4 8.46 -10.92 -18.29
C ALA A 4 9.62 -9.93 -18.52
N LEU A 5 10.14 -9.33 -17.44
CA LEU A 5 11.32 -8.47 -17.46
C LEU A 5 12.62 -9.21 -17.11
N GLY A 6 12.59 -10.55 -17.04
CA GLY A 6 13.73 -11.39 -16.72
C GLY A 6 14.02 -11.57 -15.23
N GLY A 7 13.09 -11.11 -14.37
CA GLY A 7 13.19 -11.32 -12.93
C GLY A 7 12.71 -12.70 -12.50
N HIS A 8 13.09 -13.13 -11.30
CA HIS A 8 12.66 -14.38 -10.68
C HIS A 8 11.87 -14.13 -9.41
N ILE A 9 10.79 -14.89 -9.19
CA ILE A 9 9.98 -14.81 -7.98
C ILE A 9 10.22 -16.05 -7.13
N THR A 10 10.85 -15.88 -5.96
CA THR A 10 11.00 -16.93 -4.96
C THR A 10 10.08 -16.67 -3.78
N LYS A 11 9.20 -17.62 -3.47
CA LYS A 11 8.28 -17.52 -2.34
C LYS A 11 8.87 -18.20 -1.12
N LEU A 12 9.17 -17.42 -0.07
CA LEU A 12 9.56 -17.92 1.24
C LEU A 12 8.41 -17.67 2.21
N THR A 13 7.76 -18.72 2.69
CA THR A 13 6.53 -18.64 3.48
C THR A 13 6.82 -18.52 4.96
N VAL A 14 6.59 -17.31 5.52
CA VAL A 14 6.61 -17.08 6.96
C VAL A 14 5.21 -17.02 7.56
N ARG A 15 4.28 -16.37 6.84
CA ARG A 15 2.97 -16.05 7.39
C ARG A 15 1.98 -17.22 7.46
N GLN A 16 2.14 -18.22 6.60
CA GLN A 16 1.20 -19.36 6.58
C GLN A 16 1.47 -20.36 7.68
N ASP A 17 2.74 -20.53 8.08
CA ASP A 17 3.14 -21.59 9.02
C ASP A 17 3.59 -21.04 10.39
N ASN A 18 3.71 -19.72 10.57
CA ASN A 18 4.31 -19.06 11.76
C ASN A 18 5.63 -19.70 12.22
N ASN A 19 6.37 -20.34 11.29
CA ASN A 19 7.57 -21.11 11.57
C ASN A 19 8.83 -20.32 11.26
N ILE A 20 9.24 -19.46 12.20
CA ILE A 20 10.47 -18.65 12.06
C ILE A 20 11.71 -19.51 11.85
N PRO A 21 11.96 -20.64 12.56
CA PRO A 21 13.10 -21.51 12.30
C PRO A 21 13.17 -22.01 10.85
N LYS A 22 12.04 -22.45 10.28
CA LYS A 22 11.96 -22.88 8.89
C LYS A 22 12.29 -21.72 7.94
N TYR A 23 11.74 -20.55 8.19
CA TYR A 23 12.03 -19.36 7.39
C TYR A 23 13.51 -18.99 7.38
N LEU A 24 14.16 -19.01 8.52
CA LEU A 24 15.60 -18.74 8.64
C LEU A 24 16.44 -19.80 7.90
N HIS A 25 16.02 -21.07 7.96
CA HIS A 25 16.64 -22.15 7.20
C HIS A 25 16.51 -21.92 5.69
N ASP A 26 15.29 -21.64 5.22
CA ASP A 26 15.00 -21.42 3.80
C ASP A 26 15.73 -20.18 3.24
N LEU A 27 15.78 -19.09 4.02
CA LEU A 27 16.60 -17.91 3.69
C LEU A 27 18.08 -18.25 3.54
N ARG A 28 18.64 -19.04 4.47
CA ARG A 28 20.03 -19.46 4.42
C ARG A 28 20.29 -20.34 3.19
N ALA A 29 19.41 -21.29 2.92
CA ALA A 29 19.50 -22.15 1.74
C ALA A 29 19.45 -21.30 0.46
N PHE A 30 18.54 -20.33 0.39
CA PHE A 30 18.42 -19.40 -0.74
C PHE A 30 19.71 -18.62 -0.98
N PHE A 31 20.26 -17.92 0.00
CA PHE A 31 21.48 -17.12 -0.19
C PHE A 31 22.73 -17.97 -0.42
N THR A 32 22.74 -19.21 0.08
CA THR A 32 23.83 -20.15 -0.20
C THR A 32 23.79 -20.67 -1.63
N ALA A 33 22.58 -20.92 -2.16
CA ALA A 33 22.38 -21.37 -3.53
C ALA A 33 22.58 -20.24 -4.56
N HIS A 34 22.46 -18.98 -4.14
CA HIS A 34 22.51 -17.79 -4.99
C HIS A 34 23.62 -16.81 -4.55
N PRO A 35 24.90 -17.21 -4.61
CA PRO A 35 26.03 -16.35 -4.23
C PRO A 35 26.25 -15.16 -5.19
N GLU A 36 25.61 -15.17 -6.35
CA GLU A 36 25.57 -14.07 -7.32
C GLU A 36 24.83 -12.83 -6.81
N TYR A 37 23.87 -12.96 -5.88
CA TYR A 37 23.16 -11.83 -5.31
C TYR A 37 24.02 -11.07 -4.31
N LYS A 38 24.58 -9.96 -4.76
CA LYS A 38 25.46 -9.09 -3.96
C LYS A 38 24.75 -7.96 -3.28
N VAL A 39 23.50 -7.70 -3.65
CA VAL A 39 22.66 -6.62 -3.11
C VAL A 39 21.30 -7.17 -2.69
N ILE A 40 20.89 -6.84 -1.49
CA ILE A 40 19.51 -7.03 -1.02
C ILE A 40 18.90 -5.65 -0.74
N HIS A 41 17.70 -5.40 -1.26
CA HIS A 41 16.93 -4.19 -0.98
C HIS A 41 15.57 -4.57 -0.37
N GLY A 42 15.48 -4.39 0.93
CA GLY A 42 14.33 -4.81 1.71
C GLY A 42 13.32 -3.69 1.95
N HIS A 43 12.05 -3.95 1.66
CA HIS A 43 10.95 -3.01 1.82
C HIS A 43 10.04 -3.34 3.03
N TYR A 44 10.35 -4.38 3.80
CA TYR A 44 9.56 -4.82 4.94
C TYR A 44 10.38 -4.79 6.24
N SER A 45 10.09 -3.84 7.14
CA SER A 45 10.90 -3.56 8.32
C SER A 45 10.82 -4.67 9.39
N GLY A 46 9.63 -5.17 9.75
CA GLY A 46 9.47 -6.14 10.83
C GLY A 46 10.28 -7.42 10.64
N PHE A 47 10.10 -8.12 9.51
CA PHE A 47 10.88 -9.32 9.17
C PHE A 47 12.27 -9.01 8.61
N GLY A 48 12.57 -7.76 8.31
CA GLY A 48 13.86 -7.31 7.80
C GLY A 48 15.03 -7.65 8.70
N MET A 49 14.82 -7.64 10.02
CA MET A 49 15.84 -8.07 10.97
C MET A 49 16.32 -9.52 10.70
N PHE A 50 15.44 -10.40 10.26
CA PHE A 50 15.79 -11.80 9.98
C PHE A 50 16.52 -11.95 8.66
N TYR A 51 15.98 -11.44 7.55
CA TYR A 51 16.62 -11.64 6.24
C TYR A 51 17.94 -10.87 6.12
N ASN A 52 18.07 -9.68 6.73
CA ASN A 52 19.33 -8.95 6.75
C ASN A 52 20.42 -9.68 7.58
N ALA A 53 20.04 -10.23 8.74
CA ALA A 53 20.97 -11.00 9.57
C ALA A 53 21.46 -12.28 8.87
N VAL A 54 20.58 -12.98 8.16
CA VAL A 54 20.94 -14.17 7.39
C VAL A 54 21.79 -13.80 6.18
N ALA A 55 21.40 -12.78 5.41
CA ALA A 55 22.16 -12.29 4.26
C ALA A 55 23.58 -11.88 4.65
N ARG A 56 23.74 -11.17 5.79
CA ARG A 56 25.07 -10.83 6.33
C ARG A 56 25.91 -12.07 6.59
N ARG A 57 25.34 -13.09 7.24
CA ARG A 57 26.05 -14.36 7.56
C ARG A 57 26.39 -15.16 6.30
N CYS A 58 25.61 -15.02 5.24
CA CYS A 58 25.86 -15.64 3.94
C CYS A 58 26.80 -14.80 3.03
N GLY A 59 27.35 -13.69 3.55
CA GLY A 59 28.33 -12.88 2.83
C GLY A 59 27.76 -11.90 1.79
N VAL A 60 26.45 -11.58 1.84
CA VAL A 60 25.86 -10.53 0.98
C VAL A 60 26.41 -9.17 1.41
N PRO A 61 27.20 -8.47 0.56
CA PRO A 61 27.93 -7.29 1.00
C PRO A 61 27.07 -6.05 1.16
N VAL A 62 26.02 -5.89 0.34
CA VAL A 62 25.13 -4.72 0.37
C VAL A 62 23.74 -5.12 0.85
N ARG A 63 23.30 -4.54 1.94
CA ARG A 63 22.00 -4.77 2.56
C ARG A 63 21.32 -3.43 2.80
N ALA A 64 20.40 -3.07 1.90
CA ALA A 64 19.65 -1.84 1.95
C ALA A 64 18.27 -2.09 2.58
N GLY A 65 17.87 -1.22 3.50
CA GLY A 65 16.51 -1.16 4.02
C GLY A 65 15.79 0.09 3.50
N HIS A 66 14.49 -0.03 3.24
CA HIS A 66 13.67 1.08 2.75
C HIS A 66 12.40 1.22 3.59
N SER A 67 12.28 2.35 4.28
CA SER A 67 11.12 2.67 5.11
C SER A 67 10.00 3.26 4.26
N HIS A 68 8.78 2.73 4.43
CA HIS A 68 7.59 3.16 3.68
C HIS A 68 6.45 3.67 4.56
N ASN A 69 6.55 3.54 5.89
CA ASN A 69 5.51 3.97 6.83
C ASN A 69 6.03 5.03 7.81
N THR A 70 5.11 5.85 8.33
CA THR A 70 5.41 6.89 9.33
C THR A 70 4.89 6.56 10.72
N ALA A 71 4.18 5.45 10.89
CA ALA A 71 3.71 4.91 12.16
C ALA A 71 3.49 3.40 12.08
N TYR A 72 3.32 2.77 13.23
CA TYR A 72 2.86 1.39 13.38
C TYR A 72 1.36 1.38 13.68
N GLU A 73 0.66 0.29 13.35
CA GLU A 73 -0.74 0.11 13.72
C GLU A 73 -0.92 0.09 15.25
N HIS A 74 -2.06 0.55 15.74
CA HIS A 74 -2.37 0.62 17.18
C HIS A 74 -2.93 -0.69 17.75
N ASN A 75 -2.45 -1.84 17.23
CA ASN A 75 -2.85 -3.17 17.66
C ASN A 75 -1.64 -4.01 18.11
N LEU A 76 -1.88 -5.25 18.55
CA LEU A 76 -0.81 -6.16 18.99
C LEU A 76 0.21 -6.46 17.89
N VAL A 77 -0.23 -6.53 16.62
CA VAL A 77 0.64 -6.76 15.47
C VAL A 77 1.58 -5.57 15.27
N GLY A 78 1.06 -4.35 15.36
CA GLY A 78 1.86 -3.13 15.25
C GLY A 78 2.87 -2.97 16.41
N GLN A 79 2.52 -3.39 17.62
CA GLN A 79 3.46 -3.40 18.75
C GLN A 79 4.60 -4.41 18.52
N LEU A 80 4.29 -5.60 18.02
CA LEU A 80 5.29 -6.61 17.68
C LEU A 80 6.18 -6.13 16.53
N ASP A 81 5.59 -5.53 15.51
CA ASP A 81 6.31 -4.97 14.36
C ASP A 81 7.29 -3.86 14.80
N ARG A 82 6.87 -2.99 15.72
CA ARG A 82 7.72 -1.97 16.34
C ARG A 82 8.91 -2.59 17.07
N LEU A 83 8.67 -3.65 17.86
CA LEU A 83 9.74 -4.34 18.60
C LEU A 83 10.73 -5.00 17.63
N MET A 84 10.25 -5.66 16.59
CA MET A 84 11.09 -6.29 15.57
C MET A 84 11.86 -5.25 14.73
N SER A 85 11.18 -4.17 14.37
CA SER A 85 11.78 -3.08 13.58
C SER A 85 12.88 -2.34 14.34
N SER A 86 12.86 -2.30 15.68
CA SER A 86 13.92 -1.69 16.47
C SER A 86 15.31 -2.32 16.27
N ARG A 87 15.35 -3.54 15.74
CA ARG A 87 16.58 -4.27 15.39
C ARG A 87 16.87 -4.35 13.90
N PHE A 88 15.98 -3.82 13.07
CA PHE A 88 16.09 -3.85 11.61
C PHE A 88 17.38 -3.20 11.10
N ASP A 89 17.75 -2.11 11.72
CA ASP A 89 18.88 -1.26 11.32
C ASP A 89 20.26 -1.88 11.57
N HIS A 90 20.36 -2.83 12.49
CA HIS A 90 21.64 -3.40 12.94
C HIS A 90 22.49 -4.05 11.83
N ASP A 91 21.83 -4.71 10.88
CA ASP A 91 22.50 -5.46 9.81
C ASP A 91 22.47 -4.73 8.46
N LEU A 92 21.97 -3.49 8.41
CA LEU A 92 21.95 -2.69 7.20
C LEU A 92 23.31 -2.04 6.90
N THR A 93 23.62 -1.94 5.60
CA THR A 93 24.73 -1.14 5.07
C THR A 93 24.24 0.20 4.51
N HIS A 94 23.01 0.24 4.03
CA HIS A 94 22.36 1.44 3.45
C HIS A 94 20.94 1.58 3.98
N ARG A 95 20.52 2.82 4.21
CA ARG A 95 19.21 3.18 4.74
C ARG A 95 18.53 4.12 3.78
N PHE A 96 17.35 3.73 3.31
CA PHE A 96 16.48 4.53 2.45
C PHE A 96 15.11 4.71 3.10
N ALA A 97 14.44 5.80 2.76
CA ALA A 97 13.07 6.04 3.16
C ALA A 97 12.30 6.78 2.05
N CYS A 98 11.02 6.49 1.88
CA CYS A 98 10.20 7.16 0.89
C CYS A 98 9.89 8.62 1.24
N SER A 99 10.10 9.03 2.50
CA SER A 99 9.97 10.40 2.98
C SER A 99 10.85 10.62 4.22
N GLN A 100 11.11 11.88 4.54
CA GLN A 100 11.88 12.25 5.74
C GLN A 100 11.26 11.64 7.00
N ARG A 101 9.95 11.78 7.17
CA ARG A 101 9.21 11.26 8.33
C ARG A 101 9.23 9.74 8.43
N ALA A 102 9.17 9.03 7.29
CA ALA A 102 9.28 7.57 7.28
C ALA A 102 10.68 7.09 7.71
N GLY A 103 11.73 7.84 7.33
CA GLY A 103 13.09 7.55 7.76
C GLY A 103 13.32 7.81 9.26
N GLU A 104 12.86 8.93 9.76
CA GLU A 104 12.93 9.27 11.19
C GLU A 104 12.20 8.24 12.07
N MET A 105 11.03 7.76 11.61
CA MET A 105 10.26 6.73 12.32
C MET A 105 11.03 5.41 12.45
N LEU A 106 11.67 4.94 11.38
CA LEU A 106 12.33 3.63 11.37
C LEU A 106 13.77 3.68 11.89
N TYR A 107 14.53 4.70 11.49
CA TYR A 107 15.98 4.79 11.75
C TYR A 107 16.34 5.77 12.88
N GLY A 108 15.37 6.54 13.37
CA GLY A 108 15.61 7.53 14.44
C GLY A 108 16.64 8.56 14.01
N LYS A 109 17.77 8.59 14.74
CA LYS A 109 18.88 9.54 14.50
C LYS A 109 19.94 9.03 13.52
N HIS A 110 19.85 7.79 13.05
CA HIS A 110 20.81 7.26 12.09
C HIS A 110 20.62 7.92 10.72
N PRO A 111 21.71 8.26 10.01
CA PRO A 111 21.61 8.89 8.71
C PRO A 111 20.97 7.94 7.69
N PHE A 112 20.10 8.49 6.85
CA PHE A 112 19.43 7.78 5.76
C PHE A 112 19.27 8.71 4.54
N THR A 113 19.02 8.11 3.39
CA THR A 113 18.75 8.83 2.14
C THR A 113 17.26 8.76 1.84
N VAL A 114 16.65 9.91 1.56
CA VAL A 114 15.27 9.97 1.08
C VAL A 114 15.25 9.57 -0.40
N LEU A 115 14.56 8.47 -0.69
CA LEU A 115 14.31 7.96 -2.02
C LEU A 115 12.79 7.81 -2.19
N PRO A 116 12.11 8.81 -2.76
CA PRO A 116 10.66 8.79 -2.91
C PRO A 116 10.16 7.64 -3.80
N ASN A 117 8.94 7.17 -3.54
CA ASN A 117 8.27 6.24 -4.43
C ASN A 117 8.01 6.93 -5.78
N GLY A 118 8.34 6.24 -6.87
CA GLY A 118 8.06 6.69 -8.24
C GLY A 118 6.92 5.90 -8.86
N ILE A 119 6.26 6.50 -9.84
CA ILE A 119 5.28 5.87 -10.72
C ILE A 119 5.59 6.18 -12.18
N MET A 120 5.02 5.40 -13.08
CA MET A 120 5.02 5.70 -14.51
C MET A 120 3.87 6.67 -14.82
N THR A 121 4.12 7.97 -14.73
CA THR A 121 3.10 9.02 -14.84
C THR A 121 2.34 8.97 -16.16
N ASP A 122 3.01 8.63 -17.26
CA ASP A 122 2.40 8.54 -18.59
C ASP A 122 1.22 7.56 -18.65
N VAL A 123 1.28 6.47 -17.86
CA VAL A 123 0.19 5.49 -17.80
C VAL A 123 -1.08 6.11 -17.22
N PHE A 124 -0.94 7.02 -16.26
CA PHE A 124 -2.05 7.68 -15.57
C PHE A 124 -2.51 8.97 -16.26
N ALA A 125 -1.67 9.58 -17.08
CA ALA A 125 -2.00 10.81 -17.80
C ALA A 125 -2.88 10.59 -19.05
N LEU A 126 -3.01 9.36 -19.53
CA LEU A 126 -3.80 9.02 -20.72
C LEU A 126 -5.30 9.11 -20.43
N HIS A 127 -5.93 10.16 -20.94
CA HIS A 127 -7.37 10.37 -20.80
C HIS A 127 -8.14 9.76 -21.98
N ASP A 128 -8.97 8.75 -21.71
CA ASP A 128 -9.88 8.13 -22.67
C ASP A 128 -11.34 8.34 -22.23
N PRO A 129 -12.09 9.24 -22.89
CA PRO A 129 -13.50 9.50 -22.56
C PRO A 129 -14.40 8.28 -22.75
N ALA A 130 -14.10 7.40 -23.70
CA ALA A 130 -14.90 6.19 -23.93
C ALA A 130 -14.67 5.17 -22.81
N ALA A 131 -13.43 4.95 -22.38
CA ALA A 131 -13.10 4.12 -21.24
C ALA A 131 -13.72 4.67 -19.95
N ARG A 132 -13.69 5.99 -19.74
CA ARG A 132 -14.36 6.65 -18.60
C ARG A 132 -15.87 6.36 -18.61
N ALA A 133 -16.55 6.56 -19.74
CA ALA A 133 -18.00 6.32 -19.83
C ALA A 133 -18.34 4.85 -19.59
N PHE A 134 -17.57 3.93 -20.16
CA PHE A 134 -17.73 2.49 -19.96
C PHE A 134 -17.60 2.08 -18.50
N LEU A 135 -16.54 2.54 -17.83
CA LEU A 135 -16.29 2.20 -16.41
C LEU A 135 -17.34 2.81 -15.47
N ARG A 136 -17.79 4.02 -15.75
CA ARG A 136 -18.88 4.62 -14.98
C ARG A 136 -20.16 3.82 -15.10
N ALA A 137 -20.50 3.36 -16.32
CA ALA A 137 -21.67 2.50 -16.55
C ALA A 137 -21.51 1.13 -15.85
N GLU A 138 -20.33 0.50 -15.92
CA GLU A 138 -20.02 -0.75 -15.21
C GLU A 138 -20.20 -0.61 -13.69
N LEU A 139 -19.77 0.52 -13.12
CA LEU A 139 -19.90 0.85 -11.69
C LEU A 139 -21.32 1.29 -11.31
N GLY A 140 -22.26 1.37 -12.28
CA GLY A 140 -23.63 1.83 -12.05
C GLY A 140 -23.74 3.33 -11.73
N VAL A 141 -22.75 4.13 -12.13
CA VAL A 141 -22.74 5.60 -11.95
C VAL A 141 -23.51 6.25 -13.09
N GLN A 142 -24.53 7.04 -12.74
CA GLN A 142 -25.40 7.69 -13.70
C GLN A 142 -24.80 9.01 -14.21
N GLU A 143 -25.37 9.52 -15.32
CA GLU A 143 -25.02 10.85 -15.81
C GLU A 143 -25.37 11.93 -14.77
N GLY A 144 -24.47 12.89 -14.57
CA GLY A 144 -24.63 13.94 -13.56
C GLY A 144 -24.29 13.53 -12.12
N GLU A 145 -23.98 12.25 -11.86
CA GLU A 145 -23.45 11.84 -10.54
C GLU A 145 -21.96 12.19 -10.42
N ILE A 146 -21.53 12.56 -9.22
CA ILE A 146 -20.13 12.84 -8.87
C ILE A 146 -19.54 11.61 -8.18
N LEU A 147 -18.52 11.03 -8.77
CA LEU A 147 -17.86 9.81 -8.28
C LEU A 147 -16.63 10.15 -7.45
N PHE A 148 -16.74 10.01 -6.15
CA PHE A 148 -15.60 10.00 -5.24
C PHE A 148 -14.94 8.61 -5.24
N GLY A 149 -13.62 8.56 -5.15
CA GLY A 149 -12.90 7.29 -5.14
C GLY A 149 -11.92 7.17 -3.99
N HIS A 150 -11.72 5.94 -3.53
CA HIS A 150 -10.66 5.57 -2.60
C HIS A 150 -10.05 4.24 -3.01
N VAL A 151 -8.72 4.17 -2.97
CA VAL A 151 -7.96 2.96 -3.30
C VAL A 151 -7.08 2.59 -2.11
N GLY A 152 -7.26 1.38 -1.59
CA GLY A 152 -6.43 0.92 -0.49
C GLY A 152 -6.86 -0.42 0.10
N ARG A 153 -5.95 -1.02 0.87
CA ARG A 153 -6.27 -2.21 1.65
C ARG A 153 -7.27 -1.84 2.75
N PHE A 154 -8.30 -2.66 2.96
CA PHE A 154 -9.26 -2.49 4.04
C PHE A 154 -8.63 -2.89 5.38
N CYS A 155 -7.88 -1.98 5.98
CA CYS A 155 -7.18 -2.11 7.26
C CYS A 155 -7.31 -0.82 8.08
N GLU A 156 -6.89 -0.86 9.34
CA GLU A 156 -6.94 0.29 10.25
C GLU A 156 -6.27 1.53 9.67
N GLN A 157 -5.08 1.38 9.10
CA GLN A 157 -4.29 2.47 8.52
C GLN A 157 -5.09 3.31 7.51
N LYS A 158 -5.87 2.67 6.63
CA LYS A 158 -6.61 3.34 5.54
C LYS A 158 -7.90 4.01 5.99
N ASN A 159 -8.35 3.76 7.23
CA ASN A 159 -9.44 4.47 7.90
C ASN A 159 -10.76 4.53 7.11
N HIS A 160 -11.20 3.41 6.55
CA HIS A 160 -12.46 3.35 5.79
C HIS A 160 -13.67 3.77 6.62
N ALA A 161 -13.65 3.52 7.93
CA ALA A 161 -14.71 3.96 8.83
C ALA A 161 -14.81 5.50 8.90
N GLY A 162 -13.66 6.19 8.99
CA GLY A 162 -13.61 7.65 8.92
C GLY A 162 -14.06 8.18 7.57
N LEU A 163 -13.65 7.52 6.48
CA LEU A 163 -14.08 7.86 5.13
C LEU A 163 -15.59 7.81 4.97
N LEU A 164 -16.24 6.74 5.43
CA LEU A 164 -17.70 6.60 5.35
C LEU A 164 -18.44 7.67 6.15
N ARG A 165 -17.94 8.05 7.34
CA ARG A 165 -18.54 9.15 8.13
C ARG A 165 -18.39 10.50 7.43
N ILE A 166 -17.23 10.78 6.81
CA ILE A 166 -17.02 11.97 5.98
C ILE A 166 -18.00 11.95 4.80
N PHE A 167 -18.06 10.83 4.08
CA PHE A 167 -18.93 10.70 2.91
C PHE A 167 -20.43 10.80 3.26
N ALA A 168 -20.86 10.32 4.43
CA ALA A 168 -22.21 10.54 4.93
C ALA A 168 -22.53 12.03 5.08
N GLY A 169 -21.55 12.86 5.46
CA GLY A 169 -21.70 14.31 5.48
C GLY A 169 -21.79 14.92 4.07
N VAL A 170 -20.99 14.41 3.15
CA VAL A 170 -21.00 14.83 1.73
C VAL A 170 -22.34 14.48 1.08
N SER A 171 -22.80 13.25 1.19
CA SER A 171 -24.01 12.73 0.54
C SER A 171 -25.30 13.46 0.97
N ARG A 172 -25.33 14.03 2.19
CA ARG A 172 -26.46 14.88 2.64
C ARG A 172 -26.52 16.23 1.93
N ARG A 173 -25.35 16.77 1.53
CA ARG A 173 -25.23 18.07 0.85
C ARG A 173 -25.23 17.94 -0.67
N MET A 174 -24.79 16.78 -1.17
CA MET A 174 -24.65 16.43 -2.57
C MET A 174 -25.40 15.12 -2.84
N PRO A 175 -26.73 15.18 -3.12
CA PRO A 175 -27.54 13.98 -3.33
C PRO A 175 -27.09 13.12 -4.53
N ASN A 176 -26.34 13.68 -5.46
CA ASN A 176 -25.77 13.01 -6.62
C ASN A 176 -24.34 12.46 -6.38
N ALA A 177 -23.84 12.50 -5.14
CA ALA A 177 -22.53 11.94 -4.82
C ALA A 177 -22.58 10.41 -4.71
N ARG A 178 -21.59 9.74 -5.30
CA ARG A 178 -21.31 8.29 -5.19
C ARG A 178 -19.89 8.09 -4.68
N LEU A 179 -19.62 6.99 -4.02
CA LEU A 179 -18.28 6.63 -3.53
C LEU A 179 -17.91 5.23 -4.03
N VAL A 180 -16.77 5.09 -4.69
CA VAL A 180 -16.20 3.78 -5.03
C VAL A 180 -15.02 3.46 -4.10
N LEU A 181 -15.05 2.28 -3.50
CA LEU A 181 -14.00 1.72 -2.66
C LEU A 181 -13.33 0.56 -3.39
N ILE A 182 -12.03 0.71 -3.67
CA ILE A 182 -11.25 -0.25 -4.44
C ILE A 182 -10.20 -0.89 -3.55
N GLY A 183 -10.20 -2.21 -3.47
CA GLY A 183 -9.28 -3.01 -2.68
C GLY A 183 -9.95 -4.15 -1.94
N THR A 184 -9.20 -4.79 -1.05
CA THR A 184 -9.66 -5.85 -0.15
C THR A 184 -8.88 -5.79 1.16
N GLY A 185 -9.31 -6.51 2.17
CA GLY A 185 -8.64 -6.59 3.48
C GLY A 185 -9.58 -7.10 4.56
N GLU A 186 -9.06 -7.19 5.77
CA GLU A 186 -9.74 -7.72 6.93
C GLU A 186 -10.98 -6.92 7.38
N LEU A 187 -11.07 -5.64 6.99
CA LEU A 187 -12.16 -4.74 7.40
C LEU A 187 -13.24 -4.55 6.34
N VAL A 188 -13.27 -5.34 5.25
CA VAL A 188 -14.29 -5.21 4.19
C VAL A 188 -15.70 -5.37 4.76
N ASP A 189 -15.95 -6.43 5.53
CA ASP A 189 -17.29 -6.76 6.03
C ASP A 189 -17.77 -5.73 7.06
N SER A 190 -16.90 -5.30 7.98
CA SER A 190 -17.22 -4.25 8.95
C SER A 190 -17.46 -2.90 8.28
N THR A 191 -16.71 -2.59 7.21
CA THR A 191 -16.92 -1.37 6.41
C THR A 191 -18.26 -1.40 5.69
N ARG A 192 -18.66 -2.55 5.15
CA ARG A 192 -19.96 -2.75 4.50
C ARG A 192 -21.13 -2.61 5.50
N ALA A 193 -21.00 -3.20 6.69
CA ALA A 193 -21.98 -3.04 7.76
C ALA A 193 -22.14 -1.56 8.18
N LEU A 194 -21.02 -0.84 8.34
CA LEU A 194 -21.07 0.59 8.67
C LEU A 194 -21.71 1.43 7.56
N ALA A 195 -21.49 1.08 6.28
CA ALA A 195 -22.17 1.76 5.17
C ALA A 195 -23.70 1.59 5.25
N GLN A 196 -24.18 0.40 5.64
CA GLN A 196 -25.61 0.15 5.87
C GLN A 196 -26.16 0.97 7.05
N GLU A 197 -25.46 0.97 8.18
CA GLU A 197 -25.83 1.77 9.37
C GLU A 197 -25.96 3.29 9.05
N LEU A 198 -25.07 3.78 8.18
CA LEU A 198 -25.06 5.18 7.75
C LEU A 198 -26.06 5.48 6.62
N ASN A 199 -26.87 4.50 6.18
CA ASN A 199 -27.80 4.61 5.05
C ASN A 199 -27.10 4.99 3.73
N LEU A 200 -25.93 4.40 3.47
CA LEU A 200 -25.11 4.65 2.29
C LEU A 200 -25.09 3.47 1.30
N SER A 201 -25.87 2.39 1.53
CA SER A 201 -25.82 1.15 0.75
C SER A 201 -25.95 1.39 -0.76
N ASP A 202 -26.84 2.30 -1.17
CA ASP A 202 -27.10 2.62 -2.57
C ASP A 202 -26.10 3.63 -3.16
N ARG A 203 -25.19 4.16 -2.33
CA ARG A 203 -24.26 5.24 -2.71
C ARG A 203 -22.80 4.81 -2.67
N VAL A 204 -22.49 3.68 -2.00
CA VAL A 204 -21.13 3.17 -1.84
C VAL A 204 -20.96 1.89 -2.67
N ILE A 205 -20.01 1.92 -3.59
CA ILE A 205 -19.67 0.83 -4.50
C ILE A 205 -18.42 0.15 -3.96
N PHE A 206 -18.50 -1.15 -3.69
CA PHE A 206 -17.36 -1.97 -3.32
C PHE A 206 -16.85 -2.71 -4.56
N ALA A 207 -15.84 -2.17 -5.23
CA ALA A 207 -15.36 -2.66 -6.52
C ALA A 207 -14.37 -3.84 -6.42
N GLY A 208 -13.97 -4.23 -5.18
CA GLY A 208 -12.98 -5.29 -4.97
C GLY A 208 -11.58 -4.92 -5.48
N VAL A 209 -10.76 -5.92 -5.76
CA VAL A 209 -9.41 -5.71 -6.32
C VAL A 209 -9.51 -5.50 -7.82
N ARG A 210 -8.91 -4.41 -8.33
CA ARG A 210 -8.89 -4.03 -9.74
C ARG A 210 -7.47 -3.95 -10.26
N LYS A 211 -7.29 -4.18 -11.56
CA LYS A 211 -5.99 -4.07 -12.26
C LYS A 211 -5.94 -2.89 -13.24
N ASP A 212 -7.08 -2.38 -13.62
CA ASP A 212 -7.30 -1.28 -14.57
C ASP A 212 -7.28 0.09 -13.89
N MET A 213 -6.34 0.28 -12.95
CA MET A 213 -6.32 1.44 -12.06
C MET A 213 -6.24 2.78 -12.80
N ALA A 214 -5.45 2.90 -13.86
CA ALA A 214 -5.34 4.15 -14.62
C ALA A 214 -6.71 4.59 -15.16
N ALA A 215 -7.47 3.69 -15.77
CA ALA A 215 -8.80 3.99 -16.27
C ALA A 215 -9.82 4.27 -15.15
N LEU A 216 -9.69 3.60 -13.98
CA LEU A 216 -10.54 3.84 -12.82
C LEU A 216 -10.30 5.23 -12.20
N TYR A 217 -9.06 5.71 -12.14
CA TYR A 217 -8.81 7.09 -11.72
C TYR A 217 -9.49 8.08 -12.65
N HIS A 218 -9.46 7.86 -13.96
CA HIS A 218 -10.19 8.72 -14.91
C HIS A 218 -11.72 8.59 -14.83
N ALA A 219 -12.25 7.48 -14.29
CA ALA A 219 -13.69 7.36 -14.03
C ALA A 219 -14.16 8.20 -12.83
N MET A 220 -13.28 8.50 -11.89
CA MET A 220 -13.54 9.31 -10.70
C MET A 220 -13.56 10.82 -11.03
N ASP A 221 -14.15 11.61 -10.12
CA ASP A 221 -14.14 13.06 -10.15
C ASP A 221 -13.30 13.64 -9.00
N VAL A 222 -13.21 12.94 -7.86
CA VAL A 222 -12.44 13.34 -6.68
C VAL A 222 -11.84 12.10 -6.03
N PHE A 223 -10.59 12.18 -5.59
CA PHE A 223 -9.93 11.12 -4.85
C PHE A 223 -9.86 11.46 -3.36
N LEU A 224 -10.16 10.49 -2.49
CA LEU A 224 -10.15 10.65 -1.03
C LEU A 224 -9.16 9.69 -0.38
N LEU A 225 -8.27 10.22 0.46
CA LEU A 225 -7.30 9.41 1.21
C LEU A 225 -7.24 9.85 2.69
N PRO A 226 -8.20 9.47 3.53
CA PRO A 226 -8.23 9.83 4.95
C PRO A 226 -7.42 8.88 5.83
N SER A 227 -6.34 8.31 5.32
CA SER A 227 -5.47 7.40 6.06
C SER A 227 -4.97 8.02 7.36
N LEU A 228 -4.85 7.21 8.41
CA LEU A 228 -4.33 7.65 9.71
C LEU A 228 -2.83 7.98 9.64
N PHE A 229 -2.09 7.24 8.82
CA PHE A 229 -0.67 7.47 8.56
C PHE A 229 -0.26 6.92 7.21
N GLU A 230 0.69 7.59 6.55
CA GLU A 230 1.30 7.21 5.28
C GLU A 230 2.78 7.60 5.27
N GLY A 231 3.57 6.89 4.48
CA GLY A 231 4.94 7.32 4.17
C GLY A 231 4.95 8.29 2.99
N LEU A 232 4.72 7.75 1.81
CA LEU A 232 4.40 8.45 0.57
C LEU A 232 3.41 7.56 -0.18
N PRO A 233 2.09 7.84 -0.13
CA PRO A 233 1.07 6.98 -0.70
C PRO A 233 1.10 7.02 -2.22
N VAL A 234 1.48 5.92 -2.84
CA VAL A 234 1.57 5.79 -4.31
C VAL A 234 0.22 6.08 -4.97
N VAL A 235 -0.88 5.60 -4.40
CA VAL A 235 -2.24 5.83 -4.90
C VAL A 235 -2.63 7.32 -4.98
N LEU A 236 -2.04 8.17 -4.11
CA LEU A 236 -2.25 9.61 -4.16
C LEU A 236 -1.47 10.24 -5.32
N VAL A 237 -0.23 9.77 -5.54
CA VAL A 237 0.60 10.21 -6.67
C VAL A 237 -0.04 9.79 -8.00
N GLU A 238 -0.60 8.57 -8.07
CA GLU A 238 -1.35 8.06 -9.23
C GLU A 238 -2.60 8.90 -9.51
N ALA A 239 -3.41 9.19 -8.48
CA ALA A 239 -4.60 10.03 -8.61
C ALA A 239 -4.25 11.45 -9.11
N GLN A 240 -3.19 12.06 -8.58
CA GLN A 240 -2.71 13.36 -9.03
C GLN A 240 -2.16 13.32 -10.47
N ALA A 241 -1.46 12.24 -10.85
CA ALA A 241 -0.99 12.05 -12.22
C ALA A 241 -2.15 11.89 -13.22
N ALA A 242 -3.28 11.33 -12.76
CA ALA A 242 -4.54 11.27 -13.52
C ALA A 242 -5.31 12.61 -13.53
N GLY A 243 -4.80 13.67 -12.89
CA GLY A 243 -5.44 14.98 -12.84
C GLY A 243 -6.59 15.10 -11.83
N LEU A 244 -6.73 14.16 -10.89
CA LEU A 244 -7.80 14.21 -9.90
C LEU A 244 -7.49 15.21 -8.78
N PRO A 245 -8.46 16.01 -8.34
CA PRO A 245 -8.41 16.68 -7.06
C PRO A 245 -8.41 15.63 -5.93
N CYS A 246 -7.56 15.88 -4.88
CA CYS A 246 -7.32 14.96 -3.79
C CYS A 246 -7.47 15.67 -2.43
#